data_bf2ef9f257e531a2544e6079a463a73e
#
_entry.id   bf2ef9f257e531a2544e6079a463a73e
#
_cell.length_a   1.000
_cell.length_b   1.000
_cell.length_c   1.000
_cell.angle_alpha   90.00
_cell.angle_beta   90.00
_cell.angle_gamma   90.00
#
_symmetry.space_group_name_H-M   'P 1'
#
loop_
_entity.id
_entity.type
_entity.pdbx_description
1 polymer ?
#
loop_
_entity_poly.entity_id
_entity_poly.type
_entity_poly.pdbx_seq_one_letter_code
_entity_poly.pdbx_strand_id
1 'polypeptide(L)'
;MRVILHTSFCAFCASLWQDADQMSSHQIPIAEPLVEVKRGSITESRHRGHIAVVDTQGNIIASLGVPETVTYLRSSAKPFQALPLLTSGAAERFGFTDREVALACGSHNGEPIHTELAASMLKKIGLGLEALHCGAHEPYGAEAALELRIRGEQPNALHNNCSGKHVGMLAVARHIGAPIENYERPENPVQKLIADAVSQFSGVAVTDMAIGVDGCSAPAFGMTMKAMALAYARLVLPPASFDQKTRDACERIVRVMSAYPELIGGTSDRLDTEVMRAAPRRLVSKVGAEGVYTAGIKPSEEWPQGLGVALKIEDGDDKRARPTVVIELLRQLGVLRDESLEAVAKYAFFPLHNRRGDLVGEITASFDLKVKK
;
A
#
# COMPACT_ATOMS: atom_id res chain seq x y z
N MET A 1 -44.36 23.72 31.16
CA MET A 1 -43.65 22.42 31.28
C MET A 1 -42.34 22.52 30.49
N ARG A 2 -41.23 22.83 31.20
CA ARG A 2 -39.89 22.93 30.55
C ARG A 2 -39.24 21.54 30.58
N VAL A 3 -38.98 20.99 29.41
CA VAL A 3 -38.20 19.76 29.27
C VAL A 3 -36.73 20.14 29.37
N ILE A 4 -36.07 19.69 30.43
CA ILE A 4 -34.61 19.79 30.60
C ILE A 4 -33.98 18.55 29.94
N LEU A 5 -33.34 18.77 28.80
CA LEU A 5 -32.49 17.76 28.17
C LEU A 5 -31.16 17.72 28.92
N HIS A 6 -30.94 16.66 29.72
CA HIS A 6 -29.64 16.33 30.27
C HIS A 6 -28.81 15.65 29.16
N THR A 7 -27.88 16.39 28.58
CA THR A 7 -26.82 15.82 27.78
C THR A 7 -25.73 15.31 28.71
N SER A 8 -25.70 13.99 28.97
CA SER A 8 -24.56 13.33 29.60
C SER A 8 -23.42 13.28 28.58
N PHE A 9 -22.50 14.23 28.65
CA PHE A 9 -21.23 14.12 27.96
C PHE A 9 -20.43 12.99 28.60
N CYS A 10 -20.07 11.98 27.79
CA CYS A 10 -19.26 10.83 28.22
C CYS A 10 -17.89 11.32 28.73
N ALA A 11 -17.52 11.00 29.95
CA ALA A 11 -16.23 11.34 30.57
C ALA A 11 -15.02 10.81 29.75
N PHE A 12 -15.24 9.81 28.93
CA PHE A 12 -14.23 9.26 28.00
C PHE A 12 -13.90 10.21 26.85
N CYS A 13 -14.85 11.06 26.40
CA CYS A 13 -14.57 12.09 25.40
C CYS A 13 -13.79 13.28 25.99
N ALA A 14 -13.94 13.57 27.27
CA ALA A 14 -13.26 14.71 27.90
C ALA A 14 -11.76 14.47 28.12
N SER A 15 -11.35 13.21 28.38
CA SER A 15 -9.92 12.87 28.53
C SER A 15 -9.12 12.93 27.22
N LEU A 16 -9.79 12.71 26.07
CA LEU A 16 -9.13 12.81 24.76
C LEU A 16 -8.85 14.26 24.33
N TRP A 17 -9.46 15.25 24.97
CA TRP A 17 -9.25 16.67 24.66
C TRP A 17 -8.26 17.36 25.60
N GLN A 18 -7.93 16.77 26.74
CA GLN A 18 -6.96 17.35 27.70
C GLN A 18 -5.51 17.13 27.27
N ASP A 19 -5.21 16.13 26.43
CA ASP A 19 -3.88 15.90 25.88
C ASP A 19 -3.58 16.74 24.63
N ALA A 20 -4.55 17.49 24.10
CA ALA A 20 -4.38 18.31 22.91
C ALA A 20 -3.52 19.58 23.16
N ASP A 21 -3.41 20.06 24.39
CA ASP A 21 -2.65 21.28 24.72
C ASP A 21 -1.15 21.06 24.86
N GLN A 22 -0.65 19.80 24.79
CA GLN A 22 0.78 19.47 24.75
C GLN A 22 1.29 19.13 23.35
N MET A 23 0.46 19.18 22.32
CA MET A 23 0.96 19.14 20.96
C MET A 23 1.67 20.46 20.64
N SER A 24 3.00 20.45 20.80
CA SER A 24 3.87 21.49 20.26
C SER A 24 3.38 21.88 18.87
N SER A 25 3.47 23.18 18.54
CA SER A 25 3.15 23.74 17.22
C SER A 25 3.99 23.05 16.14
N HIS A 26 3.61 21.83 15.75
CA HIS A 26 4.17 21.18 14.60
C HIS A 26 3.69 21.97 13.40
N GLN A 27 4.56 22.76 12.82
CA GLN A 27 4.29 23.36 11.51
C GLN A 27 3.88 22.24 10.58
N ILE A 28 2.65 22.32 10.05
CA ILE A 28 2.19 21.35 9.03
C ILE A 28 3.20 21.42 7.89
N PRO A 29 3.81 20.29 7.50
CA PRO A 29 4.79 20.27 6.42
C PRO A 29 4.17 20.86 5.15
N ILE A 30 4.86 21.79 4.51
CA ILE A 30 4.35 22.42 3.28
C ILE A 30 4.41 21.40 2.16
N ALA A 31 3.23 20.96 1.70
CA ALA A 31 3.08 20.09 0.55
C ALA A 31 3.19 20.88 -0.76
N GLU A 32 3.87 20.29 -1.75
CA GLU A 32 4.05 20.90 -3.07
C GLU A 32 2.88 20.57 -4.02
N PRO A 33 2.50 21.47 -4.94
CA PRO A 33 1.55 21.16 -5.99
C PRO A 33 2.08 20.02 -6.87
N LEU A 34 1.32 18.93 -7.01
CA LEU A 34 1.70 17.76 -7.80
C LEU A 34 0.79 17.55 -9.01
N VAL A 35 -0.48 17.97 -8.92
CA VAL A 35 -1.45 17.84 -10.00
C VAL A 35 -2.28 19.09 -10.11
N GLU A 36 -2.53 19.52 -11.35
CA GLU A 36 -3.47 20.58 -11.68
C GLU A 36 -4.69 20.02 -12.42
N VAL A 37 -5.84 20.55 -12.04
CA VAL A 37 -7.11 20.37 -12.75
C VAL A 37 -7.39 21.67 -13.47
N LYS A 38 -7.36 21.66 -14.80
CA LYS A 38 -7.57 22.84 -15.64
C LYS A 38 -8.92 22.78 -16.32
N ARG A 39 -9.54 23.94 -16.45
CA ARG A 39 -10.72 24.15 -17.29
C ARG A 39 -10.51 25.39 -18.14
N GLY A 40 -10.41 25.20 -19.45
CA GLY A 40 -9.96 26.26 -20.35
C GLY A 40 -8.57 26.77 -19.90
N SER A 41 -8.43 28.07 -19.69
CA SER A 41 -7.17 28.70 -19.30
C SER A 41 -6.94 28.79 -17.78
N ILE A 42 -7.87 28.27 -16.96
CA ILE A 42 -7.84 28.44 -15.51
C ILE A 42 -7.50 27.10 -14.83
N THR A 43 -6.56 27.13 -13.87
CA THR A 43 -6.38 26.05 -12.90
C THR A 43 -7.49 26.12 -11.85
N GLU A 44 -8.46 25.20 -11.97
CA GLU A 44 -9.68 25.15 -11.16
C GLU A 44 -9.41 24.55 -9.76
N SER A 45 -8.50 23.57 -9.69
CA SER A 45 -8.05 22.98 -8.42
C SER A 45 -6.65 22.36 -8.51
N ARG A 46 -6.05 22.09 -7.34
CA ARG A 46 -4.73 21.45 -7.23
C ARG A 46 -4.75 20.38 -6.17
N HIS A 47 -4.07 19.28 -6.45
CA HIS A 47 -3.70 18.31 -5.43
C HIS A 47 -2.23 18.53 -5.06
N ARG A 48 -1.97 18.57 -3.76
CA ARG A 48 -0.64 18.77 -3.18
C ARG A 48 -0.15 17.46 -2.57
N GLY A 49 1.16 17.37 -2.34
CA GLY A 49 1.70 16.19 -1.68
C GLY A 49 3.21 16.24 -1.49
N HIS A 50 3.73 15.08 -1.14
CA HIS A 50 5.14 14.88 -0.86
C HIS A 50 5.64 13.67 -1.63
N ILE A 51 6.90 13.73 -2.10
CA ILE A 51 7.60 12.64 -2.77
C ILE A 51 8.96 12.47 -2.10
N ALA A 52 9.34 11.24 -1.81
CA ALA A 52 10.67 10.86 -1.38
C ALA A 52 11.19 9.72 -2.28
N VAL A 53 12.38 9.89 -2.83
CA VAL A 53 13.13 8.88 -3.57
C VAL A 53 14.47 8.70 -2.90
N VAL A 54 14.80 7.49 -2.48
CA VAL A 54 16.04 7.20 -1.75
C VAL A 54 16.76 5.97 -2.31
N ASP A 55 18.06 5.87 -2.05
CA ASP A 55 18.84 4.65 -2.24
C ASP A 55 18.72 3.69 -1.04
N THR A 56 19.43 2.56 -1.09
CA THR A 56 19.43 1.53 -0.03
C THR A 56 20.11 1.97 1.26
N GLN A 57 20.89 3.05 1.26
CA GLN A 57 21.50 3.67 2.42
C GLN A 57 20.59 4.75 3.06
N GLY A 58 19.50 5.14 2.37
CA GLY A 58 18.58 6.19 2.79
C GLY A 58 19.03 7.59 2.39
N ASN A 59 19.99 7.72 1.46
CA ASN A 59 20.33 9.01 0.87
C ASN A 59 19.19 9.48 -0.04
N ILE A 60 18.80 10.74 0.08
CA ILE A 60 17.75 11.33 -0.78
C ILE A 60 18.32 11.57 -2.16
N ILE A 61 17.79 10.86 -3.14
CA ILE A 61 18.10 10.99 -4.57
C ILE A 61 17.23 12.09 -5.19
N ALA A 62 15.96 12.16 -4.81
CA ALA A 62 15.05 13.24 -5.20
C ALA A 62 13.95 13.40 -4.14
N SER A 63 13.41 14.61 -4.02
CA SER A 63 12.26 14.86 -3.17
C SER A 63 11.47 16.08 -3.64
N LEU A 64 10.17 16.08 -3.30
CA LEU A 64 9.29 17.25 -3.36
C LEU A 64 8.50 17.33 -2.06
N GLY A 65 8.23 18.55 -1.60
CA GLY A 65 7.68 18.75 -0.26
C GLY A 65 8.67 18.27 0.81
N VAL A 66 8.18 17.68 1.89
CA VAL A 66 8.96 17.30 3.07
C VAL A 66 9.06 15.77 3.20
N PRO A 67 10.23 15.17 2.94
CA PRO A 67 10.43 13.70 3.07
C PRO A 67 10.25 13.16 4.49
N GLU A 68 10.38 14.01 5.49
CA GLU A 68 10.19 13.71 6.90
C GLU A 68 8.72 13.72 7.34
N THR A 69 7.79 14.05 6.43
CA THR A 69 6.35 13.98 6.71
C THR A 69 5.96 12.57 7.15
N VAL A 70 5.31 12.48 8.33
CA VAL A 70 4.85 11.22 8.89
C VAL A 70 3.45 10.90 8.34
N THR A 71 3.29 9.68 7.87
CA THR A 71 1.99 9.13 7.45
C THR A 71 1.97 7.61 7.65
N TYR A 72 0.79 6.99 7.50
CA TYR A 72 0.67 5.54 7.58
C TYR A 72 1.00 4.87 6.23
N LEU A 73 1.76 3.77 6.27
CA LEU A 73 1.99 2.91 5.09
C LEU A 73 0.69 2.39 4.49
N ARG A 74 -0.31 2.12 5.32
CA ARG A 74 -1.55 1.46 4.93
C ARG A 74 -1.23 0.16 4.16
N SER A 75 -1.92 -0.09 3.06
CA SER A 75 -1.68 -1.30 2.25
C SER A 75 -0.29 -1.40 1.60
N SER A 76 0.50 -0.33 1.61
CA SER A 76 1.91 -0.39 1.22
C SER A 76 2.79 -1.19 2.19
N ALA A 77 2.29 -1.51 3.40
CA ALA A 77 2.98 -2.39 4.34
C ALA A 77 2.93 -3.88 3.95
N LYS A 78 2.05 -4.30 3.05
CA LYS A 78 1.74 -5.72 2.82
C LYS A 78 2.93 -6.58 2.40
N PRO A 79 3.87 -6.16 1.56
CA PRO A 79 5.07 -6.95 1.29
C PRO A 79 5.87 -7.26 2.56
N PHE A 80 5.97 -6.30 3.48
CA PHE A 80 6.66 -6.48 4.77
C PHE A 80 5.84 -7.34 5.74
N GLN A 81 4.51 -7.23 5.70
CA GLN A 81 3.61 -8.09 6.48
C GLN A 81 3.64 -9.56 6.01
N ALA A 82 4.02 -9.80 4.74
CA ALA A 82 4.22 -11.14 4.20
C ALA A 82 5.61 -11.74 4.50
N LEU A 83 6.61 -10.95 4.93
CA LEU A 83 7.93 -11.48 5.26
C LEU A 83 7.89 -12.59 6.31
N PRO A 84 7.17 -12.48 7.44
CA PRO A 84 7.09 -13.56 8.42
C PRO A 84 6.53 -14.87 7.86
N LEU A 85 5.67 -14.82 6.83
CA LEU A 85 5.17 -16.02 6.17
C LEU A 85 6.33 -16.86 5.56
N LEU A 86 7.37 -16.18 5.06
CA LEU A 86 8.55 -16.82 4.46
C LEU A 86 9.65 -17.04 5.52
N THR A 87 9.96 -16.02 6.31
CA THR A 87 11.07 -16.10 7.27
C THR A 87 10.78 -17.00 8.47
N SER A 88 9.53 -17.29 8.82
CA SER A 88 9.22 -18.31 9.82
C SER A 88 9.33 -19.74 9.28
N GLY A 89 9.13 -19.94 7.95
CA GLY A 89 8.98 -21.23 7.32
C GLY A 89 7.52 -21.69 7.18
N ALA A 90 6.56 -20.81 7.49
CA ALA A 90 5.13 -21.16 7.41
C ALA A 90 4.68 -21.45 5.97
N ALA A 91 5.21 -20.71 4.98
CA ALA A 91 4.90 -20.94 3.58
C ALA A 91 5.30 -22.35 3.12
N GLU A 92 6.48 -22.79 3.49
CA GLU A 92 7.01 -24.13 3.20
C GLU A 92 6.23 -25.21 3.96
N ARG A 93 5.94 -24.98 5.24
CA ARG A 93 5.17 -25.90 6.11
C ARG A 93 3.81 -26.24 5.54
N PHE A 94 3.10 -25.24 4.98
CA PHE A 94 1.76 -25.41 4.44
C PHE A 94 1.73 -25.55 2.91
N GLY A 95 2.89 -25.63 2.26
CA GLY A 95 2.99 -25.80 0.81
C GLY A 95 2.39 -24.63 0.03
N PHE A 96 2.64 -23.38 0.47
CA PHE A 96 2.17 -22.21 -0.26
C PHE A 96 2.97 -22.02 -1.55
N THR A 97 2.23 -21.91 -2.63
CA THR A 97 2.75 -21.62 -3.96
C THR A 97 3.15 -20.14 -4.09
N ASP A 98 3.87 -19.80 -5.15
CA ASP A 98 4.22 -18.42 -5.46
C ASP A 98 3.00 -17.51 -5.68
N ARG A 99 1.92 -18.04 -6.26
CA ARG A 99 0.65 -17.31 -6.39
C ARG A 99 0.03 -16.95 -5.05
N GLU A 100 0.06 -17.86 -4.09
CA GLU A 100 -0.46 -17.65 -2.74
C GLU A 100 0.39 -16.65 -1.95
N VAL A 101 1.71 -16.68 -2.12
CA VAL A 101 2.60 -15.66 -1.54
C VAL A 101 2.34 -14.30 -2.18
N ALA A 102 2.12 -14.21 -3.49
CA ALA A 102 1.75 -12.97 -4.15
C ALA A 102 0.43 -12.41 -3.59
N LEU A 103 -0.59 -13.25 -3.42
CA LEU A 103 -1.88 -12.83 -2.85
C LEU A 103 -1.72 -12.27 -1.42
N ALA A 104 -0.83 -12.84 -0.61
CA ALA A 104 -0.54 -12.33 0.73
C ALA A 104 0.07 -10.90 0.71
N CYS A 105 0.71 -10.50 -0.38
CA CYS A 105 1.20 -9.13 -0.61
C CYS A 105 0.14 -8.20 -1.23
N GLY A 106 -1.03 -8.72 -1.60
CA GLY A 106 -2.04 -8.04 -2.40
C GLY A 106 -3.01 -7.16 -1.64
N SER A 107 -3.58 -6.19 -2.37
CA SER A 107 -4.82 -5.45 -2.03
C SER A 107 -5.79 -5.63 -3.17
N HIS A 108 -6.32 -6.83 -3.26
CA HIS A 108 -6.95 -7.34 -4.46
C HIS A 108 -8.40 -6.86 -4.66
N ASN A 109 -8.90 -7.03 -5.87
CA ASN A 109 -10.24 -6.63 -6.28
C ASN A 109 -11.37 -7.51 -5.71
N GLY A 110 -11.08 -8.64 -5.07
CA GLY A 110 -12.12 -9.58 -4.62
C GLY A 110 -12.75 -10.38 -5.77
N GLU A 111 -12.07 -10.51 -6.90
CA GLU A 111 -12.46 -11.32 -8.05
C GLU A 111 -12.34 -12.83 -7.72
N PRO A 112 -13.00 -13.74 -8.47
CA PRO A 112 -12.93 -15.18 -8.23
C PRO A 112 -11.51 -15.73 -8.07
N ILE A 113 -10.56 -15.26 -8.90
CA ILE A 113 -9.15 -15.67 -8.83
C ILE A 113 -8.49 -15.37 -7.45
N HIS A 114 -8.99 -14.36 -6.73
CA HIS A 114 -8.50 -13.99 -5.39
C HIS A 114 -9.22 -14.77 -4.29
N THR A 115 -10.55 -14.83 -4.37
CA THR A 115 -11.39 -15.47 -3.34
C THR A 115 -11.18 -16.98 -3.30
N GLU A 116 -11.08 -17.63 -4.45
CA GLU A 116 -10.79 -19.06 -4.57
C GLU A 116 -9.39 -19.40 -4.06
N LEU A 117 -8.39 -18.55 -4.41
CA LEU A 117 -7.02 -18.74 -3.94
C LEU A 117 -6.93 -18.56 -2.43
N ALA A 118 -7.56 -17.52 -1.86
CA ALA A 118 -7.60 -17.31 -0.40
C ALA A 118 -8.31 -18.45 0.33
N ALA A 119 -9.40 -18.97 -0.22
CA ALA A 119 -10.10 -20.15 0.32
C ALA A 119 -9.22 -21.41 0.27
N SER A 120 -8.47 -21.61 -0.83
CA SER A 120 -7.48 -22.70 -0.93
C SER A 120 -6.39 -22.60 0.13
N MET A 121 -5.88 -21.39 0.37
CA MET A 121 -4.88 -21.13 1.41
C MET A 121 -5.44 -21.45 2.82
N LEU A 122 -6.67 -21.01 3.13
CA LEU A 122 -7.34 -21.35 4.40
C LEU A 122 -7.43 -22.88 4.59
N LYS A 123 -7.85 -23.60 3.55
CA LYS A 123 -7.93 -25.07 3.59
C LYS A 123 -6.57 -25.72 3.89
N LYS A 124 -5.48 -25.22 3.28
CA LYS A 124 -4.10 -25.73 3.51
C LYS A 124 -3.67 -25.59 4.96
N ILE A 125 -4.09 -24.54 5.66
CA ILE A 125 -3.78 -24.32 7.07
C ILE A 125 -4.82 -24.93 8.03
N GLY A 126 -5.84 -25.63 7.51
CA GLY A 126 -6.88 -26.29 8.30
C GLY A 126 -7.80 -25.32 9.04
N LEU A 127 -8.13 -24.17 8.41
CA LEU A 127 -9.04 -23.15 8.95
C LEU A 127 -10.17 -22.86 7.96
N GLY A 128 -11.29 -22.38 8.48
CA GLY A 128 -12.45 -21.94 7.71
C GLY A 128 -12.52 -20.40 7.59
N LEU A 129 -13.59 -19.97 6.94
CA LEU A 129 -13.86 -18.54 6.69
C LEU A 129 -14.01 -17.72 7.98
N GLU A 130 -14.53 -18.33 9.03
CA GLU A 130 -14.75 -17.74 10.37
C GLU A 130 -13.45 -17.27 11.04
N ALA A 131 -12.31 -17.82 10.64
CA ALA A 131 -11.00 -17.39 11.14
C ALA A 131 -10.53 -16.05 10.57
N LEU A 132 -11.18 -15.52 9.53
CA LEU A 132 -10.81 -14.25 8.92
C LEU A 132 -11.45 -13.06 9.66
N HIS A 133 -10.64 -12.26 10.34
CA HIS A 133 -11.07 -11.08 11.10
C HIS A 133 -10.95 -9.75 10.30
N CYS A 134 -10.74 -9.82 8.99
CA CYS A 134 -10.64 -8.61 8.16
C CYS A 134 -11.98 -7.92 7.89
N GLY A 135 -13.09 -8.55 8.24
CA GLY A 135 -14.42 -8.08 7.86
C GLY A 135 -14.76 -8.36 6.39
N ALA A 136 -15.99 -8.09 6.01
CA ALA A 136 -16.48 -8.22 4.64
C ALA A 136 -16.69 -6.83 4.02
N HIS A 137 -16.43 -6.71 2.73
CA HIS A 137 -16.86 -5.57 1.92
C HIS A 137 -17.13 -6.04 0.49
N GLU A 138 -17.87 -5.23 -0.26
CA GLU A 138 -18.13 -5.51 -1.66
C GLU A 138 -16.83 -5.55 -2.46
N PRO A 139 -16.68 -6.48 -3.43
CA PRO A 139 -15.50 -6.49 -4.31
C PRO A 139 -15.23 -5.12 -4.93
N TYR A 140 -13.95 -4.74 -5.03
CA TYR A 140 -13.55 -3.55 -5.78
C TYR A 140 -13.62 -3.77 -7.29
N GLY A 141 -13.55 -5.01 -7.76
CA GLY A 141 -13.79 -5.39 -9.15
C GLY A 141 -15.27 -5.23 -9.49
N ALA A 142 -15.58 -4.31 -10.41
CA ALA A 142 -16.97 -3.98 -10.76
C ALA A 142 -17.77 -5.20 -11.27
N GLU A 143 -17.13 -6.05 -12.09
CA GLU A 143 -17.75 -7.28 -12.59
C GLU A 143 -18.03 -8.27 -11.47
N ALA A 144 -17.07 -8.51 -10.57
CA ALA A 144 -17.25 -9.41 -9.44
C ALA A 144 -18.35 -8.91 -8.49
N ALA A 145 -18.42 -7.59 -8.24
CA ALA A 145 -19.48 -6.98 -7.45
C ALA A 145 -20.86 -7.16 -8.13
N LEU A 146 -20.93 -6.96 -9.45
CA LEU A 146 -22.16 -7.15 -10.22
C LEU A 146 -22.61 -8.62 -10.19
N GLU A 147 -21.71 -9.56 -10.38
CA GLU A 147 -22.02 -10.99 -10.33
C GLU A 147 -22.60 -11.42 -8.98
N LEU A 148 -22.03 -10.95 -7.84
CA LEU A 148 -22.59 -11.21 -6.52
C LEU A 148 -24.03 -10.70 -6.41
N ARG A 149 -24.28 -9.47 -6.87
CA ARG A 149 -25.63 -8.88 -6.85
C ARG A 149 -26.61 -9.65 -7.71
N ILE A 150 -26.23 -10.10 -8.92
CA ILE A 150 -27.06 -10.90 -9.81
C ILE A 150 -27.43 -12.24 -9.16
N ARG A 151 -26.47 -12.87 -8.44
CA ARG A 151 -26.72 -14.13 -7.73
C ARG A 151 -27.47 -13.95 -6.40
N GLY A 152 -27.70 -12.70 -5.97
CA GLY A 152 -28.31 -12.40 -4.67
C GLY A 152 -27.42 -12.77 -3.48
N GLU A 153 -26.13 -12.92 -3.68
CA GLU A 153 -25.15 -13.28 -2.68
C GLU A 153 -24.60 -12.05 -1.96
N GLN A 154 -24.34 -12.19 -0.65
CA GLN A 154 -23.66 -11.14 0.12
C GLN A 154 -22.15 -11.36 0.10
N PRO A 155 -21.34 -10.28 0.07
CA PRO A 155 -19.90 -10.41 0.23
C PRO A 155 -19.55 -10.97 1.60
N ASN A 156 -18.48 -11.77 1.66
CA ASN A 156 -17.91 -12.31 2.89
C ASN A 156 -16.43 -11.89 3.02
N ALA A 157 -15.75 -12.37 4.07
CA ALA A 157 -14.38 -11.97 4.36
C ALA A 157 -13.35 -12.34 3.25
N LEU A 158 -13.65 -13.30 2.36
CA LEU A 158 -12.78 -13.61 1.20
C LEU A 158 -12.77 -12.48 0.18
N HIS A 159 -13.87 -11.72 0.08
CA HIS A 159 -13.97 -10.58 -0.84
C HIS A 159 -13.22 -9.34 -0.33
N ASN A 160 -12.89 -9.31 0.98
CA ASN A 160 -12.06 -8.24 1.53
C ASN A 160 -10.70 -8.21 0.83
N ASN A 161 -10.28 -7.04 0.39
CA ASN A 161 -9.02 -6.83 -0.33
C ASN A 161 -7.75 -7.21 0.47
N CYS A 162 -7.91 -7.53 1.74
CA CYS A 162 -6.85 -7.98 2.64
C CYS A 162 -6.92 -9.47 2.97
N SER A 163 -7.87 -10.24 2.41
CA SER A 163 -8.08 -11.63 2.81
C SER A 163 -6.81 -12.49 2.66
N GLY A 164 -6.10 -12.37 1.54
CA GLY A 164 -4.83 -13.09 1.31
C GLY A 164 -3.76 -12.77 2.36
N LYS A 165 -3.60 -11.49 2.73
CA LYS A 165 -2.72 -11.07 3.83
C LYS A 165 -3.14 -11.73 5.16
N HIS A 166 -4.42 -11.74 5.47
CA HIS A 166 -4.95 -12.33 6.71
C HIS A 166 -4.73 -13.84 6.77
N VAL A 167 -4.90 -14.55 5.64
CA VAL A 167 -4.54 -15.98 5.59
C VAL A 167 -3.04 -16.17 5.80
N GLY A 168 -2.20 -15.30 5.24
CA GLY A 168 -0.75 -15.33 5.51
C GLY A 168 -0.42 -15.18 7.00
N MET A 169 -1.06 -14.24 7.69
CA MET A 169 -0.91 -14.05 9.15
C MET A 169 -1.39 -15.27 9.94
N LEU A 170 -2.53 -15.85 9.58
CA LEU A 170 -3.05 -17.08 10.19
C LEU A 170 -2.12 -18.27 9.97
N ALA A 171 -1.50 -18.38 8.79
CA ALA A 171 -0.50 -19.41 8.51
C ALA A 171 0.71 -19.29 9.44
N VAL A 172 1.20 -18.06 9.65
CA VAL A 172 2.28 -17.78 10.61
C VAL A 172 1.82 -18.18 12.02
N ALA A 173 0.64 -17.72 12.48
CA ALA A 173 0.11 -18.06 13.81
C ALA A 173 0.06 -19.59 14.05
N ARG A 174 -0.51 -20.32 13.09
CA ARG A 174 -0.57 -21.80 13.15
C ARG A 174 0.80 -22.46 13.18
N HIS A 175 1.76 -21.91 12.43
CA HIS A 175 3.11 -22.46 12.36
C HIS A 175 3.90 -22.28 13.65
N ILE A 176 3.81 -21.10 14.28
CA ILE A 176 4.56 -20.79 15.50
C ILE A 176 3.79 -21.11 16.79
N GLY A 177 2.56 -21.65 16.69
CA GLY A 177 1.73 -21.95 17.86
C GLY A 177 1.18 -20.71 18.58
N ALA A 178 1.03 -19.57 17.87
CA ALA A 178 0.41 -18.37 18.41
C ALA A 178 -1.14 -18.48 18.39
N PRO A 179 -1.85 -17.75 19.28
CA PRO A 179 -3.31 -17.69 19.25
C PRO A 179 -3.83 -17.17 17.90
N ILE A 180 -4.83 -17.86 17.35
CA ILE A 180 -5.47 -17.48 16.08
C ILE A 180 -6.67 -16.54 16.27
N GLU A 181 -7.24 -16.49 17.48
CA GLU A 181 -8.44 -15.71 17.81
C GLU A 181 -8.19 -14.20 17.87
N ASN A 182 -6.94 -13.79 17.90
CA ASN A 182 -6.52 -12.39 18.00
C ASN A 182 -5.25 -12.10 17.18
N TYR A 183 -5.05 -12.85 16.08
CA TYR A 183 -3.84 -12.76 15.26
C TYR A 183 -3.61 -11.36 14.68
N GLU A 184 -4.66 -10.54 14.57
CA GLU A 184 -4.62 -9.16 14.08
C GLU A 184 -4.28 -8.13 15.17
N ARG A 185 -4.25 -8.52 16.46
CA ARG A 185 -3.99 -7.60 17.56
C ARG A 185 -2.50 -7.32 17.72
N PRO A 186 -2.10 -6.07 18.07
CA PRO A 186 -0.67 -5.71 18.20
C PRO A 186 0.12 -6.59 19.17
N GLU A 187 -0.52 -7.12 20.20
CA GLU A 187 0.12 -7.96 21.23
C GLU A 187 0.41 -9.38 20.75
N ASN A 188 -0.23 -9.83 19.66
CA ASN A 188 -0.05 -11.16 19.13
C ASN A 188 1.38 -11.36 18.60
N PRO A 189 2.01 -12.53 18.82
CA PRO A 189 3.35 -12.81 18.31
C PRO A 189 3.53 -12.58 16.80
N VAL A 190 2.48 -12.84 16.01
CA VAL A 190 2.51 -12.57 14.55
C VAL A 190 2.72 -11.09 14.26
N GLN A 191 2.01 -10.20 14.97
CA GLN A 191 2.12 -8.76 14.75
C GLN A 191 3.46 -8.21 15.24
N LYS A 192 4.07 -8.82 16.26
CA LYS A 192 5.43 -8.49 16.70
C LYS A 192 6.46 -8.83 15.61
N LEU A 193 6.37 -10.02 15.01
CA LEU A 193 7.23 -10.40 13.87
C LEU A 193 7.06 -9.44 12.68
N ILE A 194 5.83 -9.00 12.43
CA ILE A 194 5.56 -8.01 11.37
C ILE A 194 6.17 -6.64 11.72
N ALA A 195 5.99 -6.16 12.96
CA ALA A 195 6.56 -4.89 13.41
C ALA A 195 8.09 -4.91 13.34
N ASP A 196 8.73 -6.02 13.73
CA ASP A 196 10.17 -6.21 13.62
C ASP A 196 10.64 -6.18 12.15
N ALA A 197 9.89 -6.83 11.25
CA ALA A 197 10.18 -6.76 9.82
C ALA A 197 10.05 -5.32 9.28
N VAL A 198 8.98 -4.61 9.60
CA VAL A 198 8.80 -3.21 9.19
C VAL A 198 9.93 -2.33 9.76
N SER A 199 10.33 -2.54 11.01
CA SER A 199 11.44 -1.83 11.67
C SER A 199 12.76 -2.08 10.95
N GLN A 200 13.10 -3.33 10.68
CA GLN A 200 14.34 -3.71 10.01
C GLN A 200 14.49 -3.04 8.63
N PHE A 201 13.39 -2.99 7.86
CA PHE A 201 13.43 -2.44 6.51
C PHE A 201 13.38 -0.92 6.49
N SER A 202 12.56 -0.29 7.33
CA SER A 202 12.43 1.17 7.41
C SER A 202 13.56 1.86 8.17
N GLY A 203 14.23 1.14 9.07
CA GLY A 203 15.22 1.70 9.99
C GLY A 203 14.61 2.48 11.15
N VAL A 204 13.28 2.43 11.33
CA VAL A 204 12.57 3.08 12.45
C VAL A 204 12.37 2.04 13.55
N ALA A 205 12.75 2.37 14.78
CA ALA A 205 12.52 1.46 15.91
C ALA A 205 11.00 1.23 16.13
N VAL A 206 10.61 0.02 16.54
CA VAL A 206 9.18 -0.31 16.77
C VAL A 206 8.54 0.68 17.75
N THR A 207 9.27 1.12 18.77
CA THR A 207 8.84 2.10 19.77
C THR A 207 8.57 3.49 19.21
N ASP A 208 9.19 3.82 18.08
CA ASP A 208 9.12 5.15 17.46
C ASP A 208 8.07 5.20 16.33
N MET A 209 7.47 4.05 16.00
CA MET A 209 6.39 3.98 15.01
C MET A 209 5.07 4.39 15.63
N ALA A 210 4.33 5.25 14.96
CA ALA A 210 2.92 5.45 15.26
C ALA A 210 2.14 4.20 14.85
N ILE A 211 1.39 3.62 15.78
CA ILE A 211 0.54 2.44 15.50
C ILE A 211 -0.92 2.87 15.49
N GLY A 212 -1.57 2.71 14.35
CA GLY A 212 -3.03 2.83 14.19
C GLY A 212 -3.67 1.50 13.91
N VAL A 213 -4.98 1.50 13.68
CA VAL A 213 -5.75 0.32 13.26
C VAL A 213 -6.25 0.55 11.85
N ASP A 214 -5.94 -0.37 10.93
CA ASP A 214 -6.41 -0.32 9.55
C ASP A 214 -7.87 -0.79 9.44
N GLY A 215 -8.54 -0.48 8.32
CA GLY A 215 -9.90 -0.91 8.04
C GLY A 215 -10.13 -2.43 8.08
N CYS A 216 -9.07 -3.23 7.97
CA CYS A 216 -9.09 -4.69 8.10
C CYS A 216 -8.74 -5.17 9.52
N SER A 217 -8.73 -4.30 10.52
CA SER A 217 -8.43 -4.55 11.93
C SER A 217 -6.94 -4.83 12.27
N ALA A 218 -6.07 -4.99 11.29
CA ALA A 218 -4.64 -5.18 11.53
C ALA A 218 -3.93 -3.84 11.83
N PRO A 219 -2.75 -3.85 12.51
CA PRO A 219 -1.97 -2.64 12.75
C PRO A 219 -1.58 -1.91 11.46
N ALA A 220 -1.69 -0.58 11.50
CA ALA A 220 -1.18 0.34 10.50
C ALA A 220 0.07 1.03 11.06
N PHE A 221 1.16 1.02 10.31
CA PHE A 221 2.46 1.53 10.72
C PHE A 221 2.68 2.94 10.16
N GLY A 222 2.87 3.92 11.07
CA GLY A 222 3.17 5.31 10.72
C GLY A 222 4.65 5.63 10.88
N MET A 223 5.21 6.27 9.86
CA MET A 223 6.62 6.67 9.82
C MET A 223 6.83 7.77 8.78
N THR A 224 8.04 8.30 8.68
CA THR A 224 8.37 9.29 7.66
C THR A 224 8.31 8.68 6.25
N MET A 225 8.00 9.50 5.26
CA MET A 225 8.02 9.06 3.87
C MET A 225 9.40 8.58 3.42
N LYS A 226 10.46 9.22 3.92
CA LYS A 226 11.84 8.76 3.71
C LYS A 226 12.05 7.33 4.20
N ALA A 227 11.53 7.00 5.38
CA ALA A 227 11.62 5.64 5.93
C ALA A 227 10.79 4.62 5.13
N MET A 228 9.61 5.02 4.64
CA MET A 228 8.81 4.20 3.73
C MET A 228 9.55 3.89 2.42
N ALA A 229 10.17 4.92 1.83
CA ALA A 229 10.96 4.76 0.62
C ALA A 229 12.18 3.85 0.87
N LEU A 230 12.89 4.03 1.99
CA LEU A 230 14.02 3.18 2.38
C LEU A 230 13.61 1.71 2.53
N ALA A 231 12.44 1.45 3.11
CA ALA A 231 11.95 0.08 3.23
C ALA A 231 11.80 -0.59 1.85
N TYR A 232 11.30 0.11 0.85
CA TYR A 232 11.16 -0.41 -0.50
C TYR A 232 12.49 -0.52 -1.26
N ALA A 233 13.44 0.40 -1.04
CA ALA A 233 14.80 0.26 -1.57
C ALA A 233 15.46 -1.03 -1.06
N ARG A 234 15.37 -1.29 0.25
CA ARG A 234 15.90 -2.51 0.89
C ARG A 234 15.14 -3.79 0.52
N LEU A 235 13.87 -3.68 0.15
CA LEU A 235 13.11 -4.84 -0.35
C LEU A 235 13.66 -5.34 -1.69
N VAL A 236 13.97 -4.44 -2.62
CA VAL A 236 14.45 -4.81 -3.96
C VAL A 236 15.94 -5.08 -4.02
N LEU A 237 16.71 -4.52 -3.09
CA LEU A 237 18.15 -4.77 -2.92
C LEU A 237 18.48 -4.82 -1.42
N PRO A 238 18.25 -5.98 -0.77
CA PRO A 238 18.47 -6.10 0.67
C PRO A 238 19.94 -5.95 1.03
N PRO A 239 20.25 -5.18 2.12
CA PRO A 239 21.64 -5.01 2.59
C PRO A 239 22.30 -6.35 2.91
N ALA A 240 23.63 -6.43 2.72
CA ALA A 240 24.40 -7.62 3.06
C ALA A 240 24.37 -7.97 4.56
N SER A 241 24.04 -6.99 5.42
CA SER A 241 23.84 -7.18 6.86
C SER A 241 22.57 -7.96 7.23
N PHE A 242 21.60 -8.09 6.30
CA PHE A 242 20.43 -8.94 6.52
C PHE A 242 20.86 -10.41 6.43
N ASP A 243 20.27 -11.27 7.26
CA ASP A 243 20.52 -12.70 7.19
C ASP A 243 20.04 -13.29 5.86
N GLN A 244 20.57 -14.49 5.49
CA GLN A 244 20.29 -15.11 4.20
C GLN A 244 18.80 -15.38 4.02
N LYS A 245 18.12 -15.85 5.05
CA LYS A 245 16.70 -16.17 4.99
C LYS A 245 15.83 -14.95 4.69
N THR A 246 16.17 -13.81 5.27
CA THR A 246 15.51 -12.52 4.98
C THR A 246 15.79 -12.08 3.53
N ARG A 247 17.03 -12.24 3.05
CA ARG A 247 17.35 -11.92 1.63
C ARG A 247 16.60 -12.80 0.65
N ASP A 248 16.54 -14.12 0.91
CA ASP A 248 15.78 -15.07 0.07
C ASP A 248 14.28 -14.75 0.08
N ALA A 249 13.74 -14.34 1.23
CA ALA A 249 12.35 -13.90 1.35
C ALA A 249 12.08 -12.62 0.52
N CYS A 250 12.98 -11.64 0.54
CA CYS A 250 12.88 -10.44 -0.31
C CYS A 250 12.88 -10.81 -1.80
N GLU A 251 13.83 -11.65 -2.23
CA GLU A 251 13.90 -12.10 -3.62
C GLU A 251 12.59 -12.78 -4.04
N ARG A 252 12.06 -13.68 -3.21
CA ARG A 252 10.79 -14.36 -3.49
C ARG A 252 9.63 -13.37 -3.57
N ILE A 253 9.48 -12.44 -2.62
CA ILE A 253 8.43 -11.41 -2.63
C ILE A 253 8.52 -10.56 -3.90
N VAL A 254 9.69 -10.03 -4.22
CA VAL A 254 9.89 -9.18 -5.41
C VAL A 254 9.57 -9.97 -6.69
N ARG A 255 10.00 -11.22 -6.76
CA ARG A 255 9.73 -12.11 -7.90
C ARG A 255 8.24 -12.38 -8.07
N VAL A 256 7.53 -12.77 -7.00
CA VAL A 256 6.11 -13.13 -7.09
C VAL A 256 5.21 -11.93 -7.33
N MET A 257 5.51 -10.76 -6.75
CA MET A 257 4.76 -9.54 -7.02
C MET A 257 4.86 -9.13 -8.49
N SER A 258 6.05 -9.23 -9.07
CA SER A 258 6.27 -8.91 -10.49
C SER A 258 5.72 -9.99 -11.44
N ALA A 259 5.67 -11.26 -11.02
CA ALA A 259 5.19 -12.37 -11.85
C ALA A 259 3.66 -12.49 -11.87
N TYR A 260 2.98 -12.07 -10.79
CA TYR A 260 1.54 -12.19 -10.60
C TYR A 260 0.91 -10.85 -10.18
N PRO A 261 1.09 -9.78 -10.96
CA PRO A 261 0.62 -8.45 -10.57
C PRO A 261 -0.92 -8.38 -10.44
N GLU A 262 -1.67 -9.25 -11.13
CA GLU A 262 -3.12 -9.38 -10.98
C GLU A 262 -3.53 -9.86 -9.58
N LEU A 263 -2.69 -10.62 -8.89
CA LEU A 263 -2.93 -11.03 -7.49
C LEU A 263 -2.58 -9.93 -6.49
N ILE A 264 -1.80 -8.93 -6.90
CA ILE A 264 -1.49 -7.76 -6.08
C ILE A 264 -2.63 -6.74 -6.11
N GLY A 265 -3.21 -6.49 -7.25
CA GLY A 265 -4.28 -5.50 -7.45
C GLY A 265 -5.59 -6.10 -7.93
N GLY A 266 -5.61 -6.60 -9.13
CA GLY A 266 -6.74 -7.14 -9.84
C GLY A 266 -6.41 -7.38 -11.29
N THR A 267 -7.32 -7.97 -12.03
CA THR A 267 -7.08 -8.32 -13.45
C THR A 267 -7.07 -7.09 -14.34
N SER A 268 -7.78 -6.04 -13.96
CA SER A 268 -7.90 -4.77 -14.70
C SER A 268 -8.09 -3.58 -13.75
N ASP A 269 -7.86 -2.37 -14.26
CA ASP A 269 -8.12 -1.08 -13.62
C ASP A 269 -7.46 -0.90 -12.24
N ARG A 270 -6.28 -1.50 -12.07
CA ARG A 270 -5.48 -1.38 -10.86
C ARG A 270 -4.08 -0.87 -11.19
N LEU A 271 -3.75 0.29 -10.63
CA LEU A 271 -2.48 0.97 -10.87
C LEU A 271 -1.27 0.05 -10.63
N ASP A 272 -1.24 -0.70 -9.51
CA ASP A 272 -0.15 -1.63 -9.20
C ASP A 272 0.03 -2.67 -10.31
N THR A 273 -1.07 -3.29 -10.75
CA THR A 273 -1.06 -4.31 -11.80
C THR A 273 -0.53 -3.77 -13.11
N GLU A 274 -1.06 -2.62 -13.54
CA GLU A 274 -0.74 -2.08 -14.86
C GLU A 274 0.67 -1.49 -14.91
N VAL A 275 1.13 -0.83 -13.84
CA VAL A 275 2.50 -0.33 -13.74
C VAL A 275 3.52 -1.49 -13.74
N MET A 276 3.27 -2.57 -13.00
CA MET A 276 4.17 -3.73 -13.00
C MET A 276 4.16 -4.49 -14.34
N ARG A 277 3.03 -4.50 -15.06
CA ARG A 277 2.95 -5.06 -16.42
C ARG A 277 3.66 -4.18 -17.45
N ALA A 278 3.54 -2.86 -17.34
CA ALA A 278 4.19 -1.91 -18.24
C ALA A 278 5.72 -1.88 -18.08
N ALA A 279 6.23 -2.16 -16.87
CA ALA A 279 7.65 -2.21 -16.58
C ALA A 279 8.06 -3.57 -15.96
N PRO A 280 7.95 -4.67 -16.73
CA PRO A 280 8.11 -6.01 -16.19
C PRO A 280 9.51 -6.22 -15.63
N ARG A 281 9.56 -6.75 -14.41
CA ARG A 281 10.81 -7.03 -13.65
C ARG A 281 11.65 -5.79 -13.29
N ARG A 282 11.20 -4.57 -13.59
CA ARG A 282 11.93 -3.34 -13.26
C ARG A 282 11.58 -2.79 -11.88
N LEU A 283 10.36 -3.05 -11.40
CA LEU A 283 9.91 -2.56 -10.09
C LEU A 283 8.90 -3.52 -9.45
N VAL A 284 8.70 -3.29 -8.15
CA VAL A 284 7.50 -3.70 -7.42
C VAL A 284 6.74 -2.45 -7.01
N SER A 285 5.42 -2.48 -7.12
CA SER A 285 4.52 -1.36 -6.92
C SER A 285 3.46 -1.71 -5.88
N LYS A 286 3.19 -0.78 -4.94
CA LYS A 286 2.12 -0.98 -3.98
C LYS A 286 1.44 0.31 -3.58
N VAL A 287 0.16 0.41 -3.89
CA VAL A 287 -0.71 1.48 -3.39
C VAL A 287 -1.06 1.28 -1.92
N GLY A 288 -1.11 2.36 -1.17
CA GLY A 288 -1.79 2.47 0.12
C GLY A 288 -3.08 3.28 -0.02
N ALA A 289 -3.99 3.20 0.94
CA ALA A 289 -5.13 4.11 1.02
C ALA A 289 -4.67 5.54 1.36
N GLU A 290 -5.57 6.52 1.20
CA GLU A 290 -5.32 7.91 1.54
C GLU A 290 -4.19 8.56 0.71
N GLY A 291 -4.17 8.29 -0.59
CA GLY A 291 -3.19 8.89 -1.51
C GLY A 291 -1.75 8.41 -1.31
N VAL A 292 -1.54 7.28 -0.62
CA VAL A 292 -0.20 6.71 -0.43
C VAL A 292 0.18 5.81 -1.60
N TYR A 293 1.43 5.89 -2.01
CA TYR A 293 2.04 4.98 -2.97
C TYR A 293 3.50 4.72 -2.60
N THR A 294 3.95 3.51 -2.83
CA THR A 294 5.35 3.12 -2.68
C THR A 294 5.79 2.20 -3.82
N ALA A 295 7.05 2.28 -4.18
CA ALA A 295 7.66 1.37 -5.13
C ALA A 295 9.12 1.09 -4.77
N GLY A 296 9.57 -0.12 -5.10
CA GLY A 296 10.98 -0.47 -5.14
C GLY A 296 11.40 -0.63 -6.59
N ILE A 297 12.33 0.19 -7.06
CA ILE A 297 12.91 0.12 -8.40
C ILE A 297 14.16 -0.74 -8.32
N LYS A 298 14.19 -1.82 -9.08
CA LYS A 298 15.30 -2.79 -9.08
C LYS A 298 16.56 -2.18 -9.66
N PRO A 299 17.75 -2.68 -9.27
CA PRO A 299 19.01 -2.30 -9.88
C PRO A 299 18.96 -2.35 -11.40
N SER A 300 19.49 -1.31 -12.03
CA SER A 300 19.58 -1.14 -13.49
C SER A 300 20.85 -0.36 -13.83
N GLU A 301 21.16 -0.21 -15.11
CA GLU A 301 22.28 0.62 -15.56
C GLU A 301 22.14 2.08 -15.09
N GLU A 302 20.91 2.62 -15.09
CA GLU A 302 20.62 3.99 -14.66
C GLU A 302 20.65 4.13 -13.13
N TRP A 303 20.21 3.10 -12.41
CA TRP A 303 20.12 3.06 -10.94
C TRP A 303 20.78 1.79 -10.39
N PRO A 304 22.13 1.68 -10.42
CA PRO A 304 22.83 0.46 -10.00
C PRO A 304 22.54 0.03 -8.54
N GLN A 305 22.26 1.02 -7.67
CA GLN A 305 21.93 0.80 -6.26
C GLN A 305 20.44 0.51 -6.02
N GLY A 306 19.61 0.45 -7.08
CA GLY A 306 18.15 0.42 -6.93
C GLY A 306 17.62 1.67 -6.22
N LEU A 307 16.31 1.85 -6.22
CA LEU A 307 15.67 2.98 -5.53
C LEU A 307 14.43 2.52 -4.76
N GLY A 308 14.13 3.23 -3.68
CA GLY A 308 12.83 3.21 -3.03
C GLY A 308 12.10 4.52 -3.23
N VAL A 309 10.81 4.44 -3.43
CA VAL A 309 9.93 5.58 -3.68
C VAL A 309 8.79 5.57 -2.66
N ALA A 310 8.47 6.73 -2.13
CA ALA A 310 7.23 6.98 -1.38
C ALA A 310 6.58 8.27 -1.85
N LEU A 311 5.26 8.25 -1.96
CA LEU A 311 4.41 9.37 -2.35
C LEU A 311 3.24 9.46 -1.39
N LYS A 312 2.88 10.68 -0.98
CA LYS A 312 1.65 11.01 -0.24
C LYS A 312 0.94 12.18 -0.92
N ILE A 313 -0.30 11.96 -1.33
CA ILE A 313 -1.21 13.03 -1.72
C ILE A 313 -1.87 13.55 -0.44
N GLU A 314 -1.76 14.84 -0.15
CA GLU A 314 -2.15 15.44 1.12
C GLU A 314 -3.63 15.25 1.43
N ASP A 315 -4.51 15.48 0.46
CA ASP A 315 -5.96 15.31 0.58
C ASP A 315 -6.46 13.86 0.45
N GLY A 316 -5.52 12.90 0.29
CA GLY A 316 -5.85 11.48 0.20
C GLY A 316 -6.44 11.01 -1.12
N ASP A 317 -6.41 11.83 -2.18
CA ASP A 317 -7.02 11.45 -3.47
C ASP A 317 -6.31 10.25 -4.11
N ASP A 318 -7.06 9.16 -4.23
CA ASP A 318 -6.64 7.86 -4.75
C ASP A 318 -6.94 7.67 -6.24
N LYS A 319 -7.76 8.54 -6.84
CA LYS A 319 -8.33 8.30 -8.17
C LYS A 319 -7.79 9.25 -9.24
N ARG A 320 -7.63 10.52 -8.92
CA ARG A 320 -7.23 11.57 -9.85
C ARG A 320 -5.74 11.90 -9.68
N ALA A 321 -5.33 12.19 -8.44
CA ALA A 321 -3.99 12.69 -8.17
C ALA A 321 -2.95 11.57 -8.12
N ARG A 322 -3.16 10.54 -7.28
CA ARG A 322 -2.15 9.49 -7.10
C ARG A 322 -1.74 8.83 -8.40
N PRO A 323 -2.65 8.35 -9.28
CA PRO A 323 -2.24 7.71 -10.54
C PRO A 323 -1.43 8.65 -11.43
N THR A 324 -1.88 9.89 -11.59
CA THR A 324 -1.20 10.90 -12.42
C THR A 324 0.23 11.17 -11.92
N VAL A 325 0.38 11.35 -10.60
CA VAL A 325 1.71 11.58 -10.01
C VAL A 325 2.61 10.35 -10.15
N VAL A 326 2.08 9.14 -9.95
CA VAL A 326 2.86 7.90 -10.07
C VAL A 326 3.42 7.72 -11.46
N ILE A 327 2.62 7.91 -12.50
CA ILE A 327 3.11 7.74 -13.87
C ILE A 327 4.17 8.79 -14.21
N GLU A 328 3.93 10.05 -13.87
CA GLU A 328 4.90 11.12 -14.11
C GLU A 328 6.19 10.89 -13.32
N LEU A 329 6.11 10.50 -12.05
CA LEU A 329 7.26 10.17 -11.21
C LEU A 329 8.11 9.05 -11.83
N LEU A 330 7.47 7.95 -12.24
CA LEU A 330 8.17 6.82 -12.86
C LEU A 330 8.75 7.17 -14.24
N ARG A 331 8.12 8.09 -14.98
CA ARG A 331 8.64 8.67 -16.23
C ARG A 331 9.91 9.49 -15.96
N GLN A 332 9.87 10.40 -14.99
CA GLN A 332 11.02 11.25 -14.65
C GLN A 332 12.19 10.43 -14.08
N LEU A 333 11.93 9.31 -13.43
CA LEU A 333 12.95 8.36 -12.98
C LEU A 333 13.42 7.41 -14.09
N GLY A 334 12.91 7.54 -15.33
CA GLY A 334 13.29 6.70 -16.46
C GLY A 334 12.84 5.25 -16.37
N VAL A 335 11.91 4.92 -15.45
CA VAL A 335 11.36 3.56 -15.29
C VAL A 335 10.34 3.25 -16.37
N LEU A 336 9.46 4.21 -16.67
CA LEU A 336 8.49 4.14 -17.76
C LEU A 336 8.99 5.02 -18.92
N ARG A 337 9.07 4.43 -20.11
CA ARG A 337 9.50 5.08 -21.35
C ARG A 337 8.74 4.49 -22.53
N ASP A 338 8.57 5.29 -23.59
CA ASP A 338 8.05 4.85 -24.89
C ASP A 338 6.78 3.97 -24.74
N GLU A 339 6.79 2.76 -25.27
CA GLU A 339 5.68 1.81 -25.23
C GLU A 339 5.19 1.51 -23.80
N SER A 340 6.10 1.47 -22.81
CA SER A 340 5.73 1.25 -21.42
C SER A 340 4.94 2.41 -20.83
N LEU A 341 5.23 3.64 -21.26
CA LEU A 341 4.48 4.83 -20.87
C LEU A 341 3.11 4.87 -21.58
N GLU A 342 3.07 4.51 -22.86
CA GLU A 342 1.82 4.42 -23.62
C GLU A 342 0.84 3.42 -23.00
N ALA A 343 1.33 2.26 -22.56
CA ALA A 343 0.51 1.23 -21.92
C ALA A 343 -0.24 1.70 -20.65
N VAL A 344 0.27 2.74 -19.97
CA VAL A 344 -0.33 3.31 -18.76
C VAL A 344 -0.80 4.76 -18.94
N ALA A 345 -0.88 5.26 -20.18
CA ALA A 345 -1.23 6.65 -20.49
C ALA A 345 -2.57 7.09 -19.90
N LYS A 346 -3.53 6.16 -19.75
CA LYS A 346 -4.85 6.42 -19.13
C LYS A 346 -4.73 6.94 -17.68
N TYR A 347 -3.59 6.72 -17.00
CA TYR A 347 -3.34 7.23 -15.66
C TYR A 347 -2.53 8.52 -15.64
N ALA A 348 -1.82 8.83 -16.72
CA ALA A 348 -0.98 10.03 -16.82
C ALA A 348 -1.78 11.31 -17.10
N PHE A 349 -2.87 11.16 -17.81
CA PHE A 349 -3.70 12.24 -18.32
C PHE A 349 -5.18 11.88 -18.27
N PHE A 350 -5.98 12.76 -17.67
CA PHE A 350 -7.43 12.57 -17.62
C PHE A 350 -8.11 13.75 -18.31
N PRO A 351 -8.68 13.56 -19.54
CA PRO A 351 -9.47 14.57 -20.21
C PRO A 351 -10.80 14.76 -19.46
N LEU A 352 -11.19 16.04 -19.29
CA LEU A 352 -12.46 16.40 -18.69
C LEU A 352 -13.46 16.74 -19.82
N HIS A 353 -14.56 16.01 -19.86
CA HIS A 353 -15.63 16.22 -20.83
C HIS A 353 -16.89 16.79 -20.16
N ASN A 354 -17.59 17.67 -20.89
CA ASN A 354 -18.93 18.10 -20.47
C ASN A 354 -19.97 17.01 -20.74
N ARG A 355 -21.25 17.28 -20.41
CA ARG A 355 -22.33 16.29 -20.62
C ARG A 355 -22.64 15.97 -22.09
N ARG A 356 -22.18 16.76 -23.03
CA ARG A 356 -22.28 16.53 -24.47
C ARG A 356 -21.11 15.76 -25.06
N GLY A 357 -20.03 15.54 -24.25
CA GLY A 357 -18.82 14.88 -24.70
C GLY A 357 -17.73 15.82 -25.21
N ASP A 358 -17.93 17.16 -25.16
CA ASP A 358 -16.88 18.11 -25.58
C ASP A 358 -15.75 18.14 -24.55
N LEU A 359 -14.49 18.18 -24.99
CA LEU A 359 -13.32 18.37 -24.14
C LEU A 359 -13.33 19.81 -23.57
N VAL A 360 -13.35 19.94 -22.24
CA VAL A 360 -13.46 21.22 -21.55
C VAL A 360 -12.32 21.47 -20.55
N GLY A 361 -11.48 20.49 -20.32
CA GLY A 361 -10.36 20.60 -19.39
C GLY A 361 -9.54 19.32 -19.30
N GLU A 362 -8.59 19.32 -18.39
CA GLU A 362 -7.67 18.21 -18.19
C GLU A 362 -7.17 18.11 -16.74
N ILE A 363 -6.72 16.93 -16.36
CA ILE A 363 -6.00 16.66 -15.10
C ILE A 363 -4.61 16.18 -15.49
N THR A 364 -3.58 16.89 -15.04
CA THR A 364 -2.19 16.63 -15.41
C THR A 364 -1.25 16.79 -14.23
N ALA A 365 -0.15 16.08 -14.24
CA ALA A 365 0.96 16.33 -13.31
C ALA A 365 1.58 17.72 -13.56
N SER A 366 2.00 18.38 -12.48
CA SER A 366 2.51 19.76 -12.52
C SER A 366 3.80 19.93 -11.71
N PHE A 367 4.64 18.90 -11.65
CA PHE A 367 5.88 18.91 -10.89
C PHE A 367 7.08 18.46 -11.72
N ASP A 368 8.27 18.86 -11.26
CA ASP A 368 9.55 18.46 -11.83
C ASP A 368 10.49 18.03 -10.70
N LEU A 369 11.04 16.81 -10.82
CA LEU A 369 11.97 16.25 -9.84
C LEU A 369 13.40 16.69 -10.16
N LYS A 370 14.03 17.35 -9.21
CA LYS A 370 15.48 17.56 -9.25
C LYS A 370 16.21 16.32 -8.77
N VAL A 371 16.56 15.46 -9.71
CA VAL A 371 17.26 14.20 -9.43
C VAL A 371 18.74 14.48 -9.21
N LYS A 372 19.27 14.04 -8.05
CA LYS A 372 20.72 14.05 -7.77
C LYS A 372 21.32 12.80 -8.41
N LYS A 373 22.16 12.98 -9.42
CA LYS A 373 22.93 11.91 -10.06
C LYS A 373 24.26 11.69 -9.34
#